data_a3cda0439f1656604da5f1682f4b43b3
#
_entry.id   a3cda0439f1656604da5f1682f4b43b3
#
_cell.length_a   1.000
_cell.length_b   1.000
_cell.length_c   1.000
_cell.angle_alpha   90.00
_cell.angle_beta   90.00
_cell.angle_gamma   90.00
#
_symmetry.space_group_name_H-M   'P 1'
#
loop_
_entity.id
_entity.type
_entity.pdbx_description
1 polymer ?
#
loop_
_entity_poly.entity_id
_entity_poly.type
_entity_poly.pdbx_seq_one_letter_code
_entity_poly.pdbx_strand_id
1 'polypeptide(L)'
;MPDIVLKTANAGMVWGIAIAIIAIVLAQALLYAQLAFRTAETIGFPKEKCMLGFRSGAISAIGPSIAVFIVMVGMMSVVGGPITWLRLSIIGAAPTELTAATVGAEALGVKFGSPQYDLMALASSWWTMAVNGTGWLLVTALFTHKLEDLREKVGGGDVKWLAILSSAAILGCFGFLNSRTIIAGVKALSSGSTQASGPFYATIGGLVSMMLLVKLGQKIPALREYNLGLAMLIGMATAVILA
;
A
#
# COMPACT_ATOMS: atom_id res chain seq x y z
N MET A 1 -8.94 21.44 10.90
CA MET A 1 -8.79 20.44 11.97
C MET A 1 -8.28 21.13 13.22
N PRO A 2 -8.82 20.86 14.43
CA PRO A 2 -8.35 21.46 15.66
C PRO A 2 -6.91 21.04 16.01
N ASP A 3 -6.08 21.96 16.54
CA ASP A 3 -4.68 21.69 16.88
C ASP A 3 -4.51 20.58 17.93
N ILE A 4 -5.49 20.42 18.81
CA ILE A 4 -5.49 19.37 19.83
C ILE A 4 -5.46 17.96 19.22
N VAL A 5 -6.04 17.76 18.04
CA VAL A 5 -6.08 16.46 17.35
C VAL A 5 -4.67 16.02 16.96
N LEU A 6 -3.92 16.89 16.27
CA LEU A 6 -2.54 16.60 15.90
C LEU A 6 -1.60 16.51 17.10
N LYS A 7 -1.82 17.36 18.11
CA LYS A 7 -1.03 17.31 19.35
C LYS A 7 -1.22 15.96 20.06
N THR A 8 -2.46 15.47 20.15
CA THR A 8 -2.77 14.17 20.74
C THR A 8 -2.23 13.02 19.87
N ALA A 9 -2.41 13.10 18.56
CA ALA A 9 -1.93 12.09 17.63
C ALA A 9 -0.40 11.95 17.61
N ASN A 10 0.33 13.00 17.92
CA ASN A 10 1.79 13.01 17.98
C ASN A 10 2.33 13.03 19.42
N ALA A 11 1.50 12.67 20.43
CA ALA A 11 1.95 12.61 21.82
C ALA A 11 3.10 11.62 22.01
N GLY A 12 4.01 11.92 22.94
CA GLY A 12 5.20 11.10 23.20
C GLY A 12 4.88 9.64 23.53
N MET A 13 3.76 9.38 24.21
CA MET A 13 3.31 8.01 24.49
C MET A 13 2.95 7.23 23.21
N VAL A 14 2.29 7.88 22.24
CA VAL A 14 1.95 7.26 20.95
C VAL A 14 3.21 6.96 20.16
N TRP A 15 4.18 7.86 20.15
CA TRP A 15 5.51 7.62 19.56
C TRP A 15 6.23 6.46 20.24
N GLY A 16 6.21 6.38 21.57
CA GLY A 16 6.85 5.28 22.30
C GLY A 16 6.29 3.91 21.90
N ILE A 17 4.96 3.79 21.84
CA ILE A 17 4.31 2.54 21.41
C ILE A 17 4.64 2.22 19.95
N ALA A 18 4.56 3.21 19.05
CA ALA A 18 4.85 3.02 17.64
C ALA A 18 6.30 2.55 17.41
N ILE A 19 7.27 3.20 18.04
CA ILE A 19 8.69 2.84 17.93
C ILE A 19 8.94 1.42 18.45
N ALA A 20 8.35 1.05 19.59
CA ALA A 20 8.52 -0.29 20.16
C ALA A 20 8.02 -1.37 19.18
N ILE A 21 6.86 -1.17 18.57
CA ILE A 21 6.31 -2.13 17.60
C ILE A 21 7.13 -2.15 16.30
N ILE A 22 7.56 -0.99 15.79
CA ILE A 22 8.41 -0.91 14.60
C ILE A 22 9.76 -1.62 14.85
N ALA A 23 10.32 -1.50 16.05
CA ALA A 23 11.54 -2.22 16.41
C ALA A 23 11.35 -3.74 16.37
N ILE A 24 10.18 -4.25 16.81
CA ILE A 24 9.84 -5.68 16.71
C ILE A 24 9.74 -6.10 15.23
N VAL A 25 9.10 -5.32 14.38
CA VAL A 25 8.99 -5.60 12.94
C VAL A 25 10.37 -5.61 12.28
N LEU A 26 11.24 -4.68 12.63
CA LEU A 26 12.61 -4.64 12.14
C LEU A 26 13.40 -5.87 12.58
N ALA A 27 13.31 -6.24 13.86
CA ALA A 27 13.95 -7.45 14.38
C ALA A 27 13.45 -8.71 13.64
N GLN A 28 12.15 -8.82 13.40
CA GLN A 28 11.55 -9.91 12.62
C GLN A 28 12.11 -9.95 11.18
N ALA A 29 12.20 -8.81 10.50
CA ALA A 29 12.77 -8.75 9.14
C ALA A 29 14.23 -9.23 9.10
N LEU A 30 15.05 -8.83 10.08
CA LEU A 30 16.43 -9.26 10.20
C LEU A 30 16.54 -10.77 10.49
N LEU A 31 15.68 -11.29 11.37
CA LEU A 31 15.64 -12.74 11.67
C LEU A 31 15.25 -13.55 10.42
N TYR A 32 14.28 -13.11 9.64
CA TYR A 32 13.92 -13.79 8.41
C TYR A 32 15.02 -13.74 7.34
N ALA A 33 15.71 -12.62 7.22
CA ALA A 33 16.88 -12.54 6.34
C ALA A 33 17.97 -13.55 6.76
N GLN A 34 18.30 -13.60 8.06
CA GLN A 34 19.27 -14.58 8.59
C GLN A 34 18.81 -16.03 8.36
N LEU A 35 17.53 -16.32 8.61
CA LEU A 35 16.97 -17.65 8.40
C LEU A 35 17.03 -18.05 6.93
N ALA A 36 16.72 -17.14 6.00
CA ALA A 36 16.80 -17.39 4.56
C ALA A 36 18.24 -17.77 4.14
N PHE A 37 19.26 -17.03 4.62
CA PHE A 37 20.66 -17.35 4.33
C PHE A 37 21.08 -18.70 4.92
N ARG A 38 20.69 -19.00 6.16
CA ARG A 38 20.98 -20.30 6.80
C ARG A 38 20.30 -21.46 6.05
N THR A 39 19.04 -21.29 5.68
CA THR A 39 18.31 -22.31 4.92
C THR A 39 18.95 -22.53 3.55
N ALA A 40 19.39 -21.48 2.87
CA ALA A 40 20.13 -21.60 1.61
C ALA A 40 21.39 -22.46 1.75
N GLU A 41 22.14 -22.28 2.84
CA GLU A 41 23.33 -23.11 3.14
C GLU A 41 22.96 -24.58 3.37
N THR A 42 21.88 -24.87 4.13
CA THR A 42 21.47 -26.26 4.43
C THR A 42 21.00 -27.04 3.21
N ILE A 43 20.41 -26.36 2.21
CA ILE A 43 19.97 -26.99 0.95
C ILE A 43 21.02 -26.95 -0.14
N GLY A 44 22.25 -26.51 0.17
CA GLY A 44 23.34 -26.41 -0.81
C GLY A 44 23.14 -25.33 -1.87
N PHE A 45 22.32 -24.32 -1.63
CA PHE A 45 22.09 -23.22 -2.57
C PHE A 45 23.29 -22.26 -2.60
N PRO A 46 23.84 -21.93 -3.79
CA PRO A 46 25.03 -21.10 -3.90
C PRO A 46 24.86 -19.73 -3.22
N LYS A 47 25.78 -19.39 -2.32
CA LYS A 47 25.75 -18.13 -1.55
C LYS A 47 25.73 -16.89 -2.45
N GLU A 48 26.43 -16.94 -3.57
CA GLU A 48 26.45 -15.85 -4.57
C GLU A 48 25.06 -15.60 -5.15
N LYS A 49 24.30 -16.67 -5.46
CA LYS A 49 22.92 -16.54 -5.96
C LYS A 49 21.96 -16.03 -4.89
N CYS A 50 22.16 -16.44 -3.63
CA CYS A 50 21.40 -15.93 -2.50
C CYS A 50 21.63 -14.42 -2.32
N MET A 51 22.88 -13.98 -2.36
CA MET A 51 23.24 -12.57 -2.27
C MET A 51 22.72 -11.75 -3.46
N LEU A 52 22.77 -12.32 -4.67
CA LEU A 52 22.19 -11.68 -5.86
C LEU A 52 20.68 -11.49 -5.72
N GLY A 53 19.97 -12.50 -5.22
CA GLY A 53 18.54 -12.42 -4.92
C GLY A 53 18.22 -11.36 -3.88
N PHE A 54 18.97 -11.30 -2.79
CA PHE A 54 18.82 -10.29 -1.74
C PHE A 54 19.04 -8.87 -2.30
N ARG A 55 20.10 -8.66 -3.06
CA ARG A 55 20.41 -7.37 -3.69
C ARG A 55 19.34 -6.94 -4.69
N SER A 56 18.87 -7.86 -5.54
CA SER A 56 17.79 -7.60 -6.50
C SER A 56 16.51 -7.21 -5.78
N GLY A 57 16.14 -7.95 -4.74
CA GLY A 57 14.97 -7.62 -3.91
C GLY A 57 15.08 -6.25 -3.23
N ALA A 58 16.24 -5.91 -2.68
CA ALA A 58 16.49 -4.61 -2.05
C ALA A 58 16.35 -3.45 -3.06
N ILE A 59 16.91 -3.60 -4.26
CA ILE A 59 16.81 -2.59 -5.32
C ILE A 59 15.35 -2.45 -5.79
N SER A 60 14.65 -3.56 -6.02
CA SER A 60 13.25 -3.55 -6.45
C SER A 60 12.30 -2.91 -5.43
N ALA A 61 12.66 -2.96 -4.14
CA ALA A 61 11.85 -2.36 -3.07
C ALA A 61 11.93 -0.83 -3.02
N ILE A 62 12.96 -0.20 -3.60
CA ILE A 62 13.19 1.26 -3.49
C ILE A 62 12.00 2.04 -4.08
N GLY A 63 11.57 1.72 -5.29
CA GLY A 63 10.47 2.43 -5.96
C GLY A 63 9.15 2.39 -5.16
N PRO A 64 8.62 1.20 -4.85
CA PRO A 64 7.42 1.07 -4.01
C PRO A 64 7.56 1.75 -2.63
N SER A 65 8.74 1.67 -2.00
CA SER A 65 8.98 2.30 -0.70
C SER A 65 8.88 3.83 -0.76
N ILE A 66 9.42 4.45 -1.80
CA ILE A 66 9.29 5.90 -2.01
C ILE A 66 7.82 6.29 -2.19
N ALA A 67 7.07 5.54 -2.97
CA ALA A 67 5.65 5.80 -3.19
C ALA A 67 4.83 5.70 -1.89
N VAL A 68 5.06 4.66 -1.09
CA VAL A 68 4.44 4.51 0.24
C VAL A 68 4.84 5.66 1.17
N PHE A 69 6.11 6.08 1.15
CA PHE A 69 6.60 7.20 1.96
C PHE A 69 5.88 8.51 1.63
N ILE A 70 5.62 8.80 0.36
CA ILE A 70 4.89 10.01 -0.04
C ILE A 70 3.46 10.01 0.50
N VAL A 71 2.74 8.89 0.38
CA VAL A 71 1.39 8.75 0.95
C VAL A 71 1.44 8.85 2.48
N MET A 72 2.47 8.28 3.10
CA MET A 72 2.70 8.37 4.54
C MET A 72 2.77 9.83 5.00
N VAL A 73 3.56 10.67 4.34
CA VAL A 73 3.68 12.09 4.67
C VAL A 73 2.32 12.80 4.57
N GLY A 74 1.53 12.49 3.53
CA GLY A 74 0.16 13.01 3.40
C GLY A 74 -0.76 12.60 4.55
N MET A 75 -0.72 11.34 4.95
CA MET A 75 -1.54 10.83 6.05
C MET A 75 -1.10 11.36 7.44
N MET A 76 0.20 11.59 7.63
CA MET A 76 0.74 12.13 8.90
C MET A 76 0.09 13.45 9.31
N SER A 77 -0.31 14.27 8.34
CA SER A 77 -0.96 15.56 8.57
C SER A 77 -2.38 15.45 9.15
N VAL A 78 -2.99 14.26 9.12
CA VAL A 78 -4.37 14.03 9.59
C VAL A 78 -4.44 13.05 10.75
N VAL A 79 -3.85 11.86 10.60
CA VAL A 79 -3.94 10.80 11.62
C VAL A 79 -2.73 10.75 12.56
N GLY A 80 -1.74 11.60 12.33
CA GLY A 80 -0.52 11.69 13.13
C GLY A 80 0.62 10.82 12.61
N GLY A 81 1.85 11.26 12.91
CA GLY A 81 3.08 10.60 12.47
C GLY A 81 3.25 9.17 12.98
N PRO A 82 3.14 8.92 14.30
CA PRO A 82 3.46 7.61 14.86
C PRO A 82 2.55 6.50 14.33
N ILE A 83 1.24 6.73 14.29
CA ILE A 83 0.29 5.71 13.81
C ILE A 83 0.44 5.49 12.30
N THR A 84 0.61 6.54 11.52
CA THR A 84 0.84 6.41 10.08
C THR A 84 2.09 5.58 9.80
N TRP A 85 3.20 5.90 10.46
CA TRP A 85 4.45 5.14 10.29
C TRP A 85 4.31 3.69 10.72
N LEU A 86 3.72 3.44 11.91
CA LEU A 86 3.46 2.11 12.41
C LEU A 86 2.64 1.26 11.41
N ARG A 87 1.51 1.80 10.95
CA ARG A 87 0.59 1.08 10.07
C ARG A 87 1.23 0.75 8.72
N LEU A 88 1.90 1.71 8.11
CA LEU A 88 2.54 1.51 6.81
C LEU A 88 3.79 0.62 6.90
N SER A 89 4.46 0.56 8.05
CA SER A 89 5.56 -0.37 8.28
C SER A 89 5.11 -1.83 8.42
N ILE A 90 3.89 -2.07 8.90
CA ILE A 90 3.36 -3.43 9.11
C ILE A 90 2.61 -3.91 7.85
N ILE A 91 1.67 -3.13 7.35
CA ILE A 91 0.78 -3.53 6.24
C ILE A 91 1.36 -3.12 4.89
N GLY A 92 2.03 -1.96 4.83
CA GLY A 92 2.67 -1.46 3.61
C GLY A 92 1.71 -1.07 2.48
N ALA A 93 0.40 -1.12 2.71
CA ALA A 93 -0.63 -0.81 1.71
C ALA A 93 -1.24 0.56 1.97
N ALA A 94 -0.53 1.61 1.57
CA ALA A 94 -0.93 3.00 1.80
C ALA A 94 -2.36 3.34 1.32
N PRO A 95 -2.83 2.93 0.13
CA PRO A 95 -4.22 3.19 -0.30
C PRO A 95 -5.25 2.53 0.63
N THR A 96 -4.97 1.33 1.12
CA THR A 96 -5.87 0.59 2.02
C THR A 96 -5.98 1.29 3.38
N GLU A 97 -4.87 1.73 3.94
CA GLU A 97 -4.85 2.46 5.21
C GLU A 97 -5.54 3.83 5.10
N LEU A 98 -5.30 4.55 4.00
CA LEU A 98 -5.97 5.82 3.75
C LEU A 98 -7.49 5.63 3.60
N THR A 99 -7.92 4.59 2.88
CA THR A 99 -9.35 4.25 2.74
C THR A 99 -9.95 3.90 4.10
N ALA A 100 -9.29 3.08 4.90
CA ALA A 100 -9.76 2.71 6.23
C ALA A 100 -9.90 3.94 7.15
N ALA A 101 -8.90 4.82 7.16
CA ALA A 101 -8.95 6.05 7.94
C ALA A 101 -10.10 6.98 7.50
N THR A 102 -10.31 7.09 6.18
CA THR A 102 -11.40 7.90 5.61
C THR A 102 -12.76 7.33 5.98
N VAL A 103 -12.98 6.02 5.80
CA VAL A 103 -14.23 5.35 6.16
C VAL A 103 -14.53 5.49 7.66
N GLY A 104 -13.49 5.42 8.51
CA GLY A 104 -13.63 5.62 9.95
C GLY A 104 -14.14 7.01 10.31
N ALA A 105 -13.69 8.06 9.64
CA ALA A 105 -14.18 9.42 9.82
C ALA A 105 -15.60 9.59 9.26
N GLU A 106 -15.84 9.09 8.05
CA GLU A 106 -17.14 9.17 7.36
C GLU A 106 -18.26 8.44 8.12
N ALA A 107 -17.95 7.37 8.84
CA ALA A 107 -18.90 6.66 9.70
C ALA A 107 -19.48 7.55 10.82
N LEU A 108 -18.77 8.61 11.19
CA LEU A 108 -19.25 9.64 12.13
C LEU A 108 -19.82 10.88 11.42
N GLY A 109 -20.01 10.81 10.09
CA GLY A 109 -20.48 11.94 9.29
C GLY A 109 -19.43 13.06 9.11
N VAL A 110 -18.16 12.79 9.41
CA VAL A 110 -17.08 13.77 9.35
C VAL A 110 -16.18 13.49 8.15
N LYS A 111 -15.95 14.50 7.31
CA LYS A 111 -14.99 14.37 6.20
C LYS A 111 -13.55 14.28 6.73
N PHE A 112 -12.80 13.31 6.25
CA PHE A 112 -11.41 13.08 6.62
C PHE A 112 -10.55 14.35 6.43
N GLY A 113 -9.84 14.76 7.48
CA GLY A 113 -8.97 15.95 7.46
C GLY A 113 -9.70 17.31 7.42
N SER A 114 -11.04 17.36 7.53
CA SER A 114 -11.82 18.60 7.53
C SER A 114 -11.64 19.39 8.85
N PRO A 115 -12.10 20.66 8.89
CA PRO A 115 -12.11 21.43 10.13
C PRO A 115 -12.90 20.78 11.27
N GLN A 116 -13.90 19.96 10.96
CA GLN A 116 -14.74 19.23 11.91
C GLN A 116 -14.12 17.91 12.40
N TYR A 117 -12.95 17.53 11.86
CA TYR A 117 -12.25 16.30 12.24
C TYR A 117 -11.70 16.46 13.67
N ASP A 118 -12.38 15.87 14.62
CA ASP A 118 -12.11 15.96 16.06
C ASP A 118 -11.39 14.70 16.60
N LEU A 119 -11.23 14.61 17.92
CA LEU A 119 -10.61 13.47 18.59
C LEU A 119 -11.43 12.16 18.41
N MET A 120 -12.75 12.27 18.32
CA MET A 120 -13.60 11.10 18.10
C MET A 120 -13.41 10.55 16.68
N ALA A 121 -13.36 11.44 15.68
CA ALA A 121 -13.07 11.07 14.30
C ALA A 121 -11.65 10.48 14.14
N LEU A 122 -10.66 11.03 14.85
CA LEU A 122 -9.32 10.48 14.92
C LEU A 122 -9.33 9.06 15.50
N ALA A 123 -9.98 8.85 16.64
CA ALA A 123 -10.08 7.55 17.28
C ALA A 123 -10.80 6.54 16.37
N SER A 124 -11.90 6.93 15.73
CA SER A 124 -12.61 6.09 14.76
C SER A 124 -11.72 5.71 13.57
N SER A 125 -10.97 6.65 13.02
CA SER A 125 -10.00 6.39 11.95
C SER A 125 -8.93 5.39 12.40
N TRP A 126 -8.35 5.53 13.57
CA TRP A 126 -7.35 4.62 14.11
C TRP A 126 -7.91 3.20 14.32
N TRP A 127 -9.13 3.10 14.89
CA TRP A 127 -9.79 1.81 15.08
C TRP A 127 -10.10 1.13 13.75
N THR A 128 -10.62 1.86 12.78
CA THR A 128 -10.93 1.32 11.45
C THR A 128 -9.66 0.84 10.74
N MET A 129 -8.58 1.61 10.82
CA MET A 129 -7.27 1.17 10.32
C MET A 129 -6.79 -0.11 11.04
N ALA A 130 -6.94 -0.19 12.37
CA ALA A 130 -6.51 -1.37 13.13
C ALA A 130 -7.31 -2.63 12.77
N VAL A 131 -8.62 -2.52 12.63
CA VAL A 131 -9.53 -3.64 12.31
C VAL A 131 -9.44 -4.05 10.83
N ASN A 132 -9.11 -3.14 9.93
CA ASN A 132 -9.04 -3.36 8.49
C ASN A 132 -8.20 -4.60 8.08
N GLY A 133 -7.07 -4.83 8.74
CA GLY A 133 -6.21 -5.99 8.47
C GLY A 133 -6.61 -7.29 9.20
N THR A 134 -7.52 -7.22 10.17
CA THR A 134 -7.79 -8.35 11.08
C THR A 134 -8.47 -9.51 10.37
N GLY A 135 -9.38 -9.23 9.45
CA GLY A 135 -10.16 -10.27 8.74
C GLY A 135 -9.27 -11.22 7.95
N TRP A 136 -8.39 -10.68 7.11
CA TRP A 136 -7.51 -11.52 6.31
C TRP A 136 -6.43 -12.23 7.16
N LEU A 137 -5.95 -11.60 8.24
CA LEU A 137 -5.02 -12.22 9.18
C LEU A 137 -5.66 -13.43 9.88
N LEU A 138 -6.92 -13.30 10.34
CA LEU A 138 -7.66 -14.40 10.94
C LEU A 138 -7.88 -15.53 9.94
N VAL A 139 -8.35 -15.22 8.73
CA VAL A 139 -8.56 -16.22 7.68
C VAL A 139 -7.25 -16.94 7.35
N THR A 140 -6.16 -16.20 7.20
CA THR A 140 -4.85 -16.80 6.93
C THR A 140 -4.40 -17.68 8.10
N ALA A 141 -4.49 -17.19 9.34
CA ALA A 141 -4.07 -17.95 10.51
C ALA A 141 -4.85 -19.27 10.68
N LEU A 142 -6.16 -19.23 10.44
CA LEU A 142 -7.03 -20.40 10.64
C LEU A 142 -6.98 -21.39 9.47
N PHE A 143 -6.78 -20.92 8.26
CA PHE A 143 -6.94 -21.71 7.04
C PHE A 143 -5.67 -21.95 6.23
N THR A 144 -4.51 -21.41 6.65
CA THR A 144 -3.24 -21.56 5.90
C THR A 144 -2.94 -23.02 5.56
N HIS A 145 -3.17 -23.94 6.50
CA HIS A 145 -2.95 -25.39 6.30
C HIS A 145 -3.89 -26.01 5.27
N LYS A 146 -5.00 -25.35 4.92
CA LYS A 146 -5.97 -25.81 3.91
C LYS A 146 -5.93 -25.00 2.63
N LEU A 147 -5.21 -23.88 2.63
CA LEU A 147 -5.18 -22.99 1.46
C LEU A 147 -4.49 -23.63 0.26
N GLU A 148 -3.48 -24.48 0.50
CA GLU A 148 -2.81 -25.18 -0.61
C GLU A 148 -3.72 -26.23 -1.22
N ASP A 149 -4.42 -27.05 -0.42
CA ASP A 149 -5.42 -28.01 -0.89
C ASP A 149 -6.56 -27.32 -1.67
N LEU A 150 -7.01 -26.15 -1.18
CA LEU A 150 -8.02 -25.36 -1.86
C LEU A 150 -7.49 -24.82 -3.18
N ARG A 151 -6.25 -24.32 -3.18
CA ARG A 151 -5.57 -23.83 -4.37
C ARG A 151 -5.44 -24.92 -5.42
N GLU A 152 -5.01 -26.13 -5.04
CA GLU A 152 -4.92 -27.28 -5.96
C GLU A 152 -6.27 -27.67 -6.54
N LYS A 153 -7.33 -27.72 -5.70
CA LYS A 153 -8.69 -28.01 -6.15
C LYS A 153 -9.23 -26.98 -7.13
N VAL A 154 -9.03 -25.69 -6.83
CA VAL A 154 -9.47 -24.59 -7.72
C VAL A 154 -8.64 -24.54 -9.01
N GLY A 155 -7.36 -24.86 -8.93
CA GLY A 155 -6.46 -24.94 -10.08
C GLY A 155 -6.64 -26.18 -10.95
N GLY A 156 -7.33 -27.22 -10.43
CA GLY A 156 -7.47 -28.49 -11.14
C GLY A 156 -6.14 -29.16 -11.51
N GLY A 157 -5.05 -28.83 -10.76
CA GLY A 157 -3.69 -29.28 -11.06
C GLY A 157 -2.96 -28.46 -12.15
N ASP A 158 -3.61 -27.47 -12.75
CA ASP A 158 -2.98 -26.62 -13.75
C ASP A 158 -2.42 -25.33 -13.13
N VAL A 159 -1.09 -25.27 -13.03
CA VAL A 159 -0.36 -24.12 -12.48
C VAL A 159 -0.56 -22.85 -13.32
N LYS A 160 -0.71 -22.99 -14.65
CA LYS A 160 -0.94 -21.85 -15.56
C LYS A 160 -2.31 -21.24 -15.34
N TRP A 161 -3.34 -22.09 -15.22
CA TRP A 161 -4.70 -21.65 -14.89
C TRP A 161 -4.74 -20.90 -13.57
N LEU A 162 -4.06 -21.42 -12.56
CA LEU A 162 -3.98 -20.81 -11.25
C LEU A 162 -3.34 -19.42 -11.27
N ALA A 163 -2.26 -19.26 -12.05
CA ALA A 163 -1.61 -17.97 -12.26
C ALA A 163 -2.54 -16.96 -12.96
N ILE A 164 -3.30 -17.41 -13.96
CA ILE A 164 -4.29 -16.58 -14.65
C ILE A 164 -5.40 -16.15 -13.69
N LEU A 165 -5.95 -17.08 -12.90
CA LEU A 165 -7.00 -16.82 -11.94
C LEU A 165 -6.55 -15.81 -10.87
N SER A 166 -5.34 -15.98 -10.31
CA SER A 166 -4.76 -15.06 -9.34
C SER A 166 -4.55 -13.67 -9.93
N SER A 167 -4.03 -13.59 -11.16
CA SER A 167 -3.83 -12.32 -11.85
C SER A 167 -5.16 -11.63 -12.15
N ALA A 168 -6.17 -12.38 -12.59
CA ALA A 168 -7.51 -11.86 -12.86
C ALA A 168 -8.19 -11.33 -11.59
N ALA A 169 -8.04 -12.03 -10.46
CA ALA A 169 -8.57 -11.58 -9.16
C ALA A 169 -7.92 -10.26 -8.71
N ILE A 170 -6.60 -10.14 -8.83
CA ILE A 170 -5.85 -8.92 -8.51
C ILE A 170 -6.29 -7.77 -9.42
N LEU A 171 -6.34 -7.99 -10.73
CA LEU A 171 -6.77 -6.99 -11.70
C LEU A 171 -8.23 -6.55 -11.46
N GLY A 172 -9.12 -7.50 -11.12
CA GLY A 172 -10.50 -7.20 -10.77
C GLY A 172 -10.63 -6.32 -9.54
N CYS A 173 -9.87 -6.63 -8.49
CA CYS A 173 -9.83 -5.85 -7.26
C CYS A 173 -9.34 -4.40 -7.53
N PHE A 174 -8.21 -4.25 -8.20
CA PHE A 174 -7.68 -2.93 -8.54
C PHE A 174 -8.56 -2.18 -9.54
N GLY A 175 -9.17 -2.89 -10.50
CA GLY A 175 -10.14 -2.32 -11.42
C GLY A 175 -11.36 -1.74 -10.68
N PHE A 176 -11.90 -2.48 -9.71
CA PHE A 176 -12.99 -2.01 -8.86
C PHE A 176 -12.61 -0.76 -8.06
N LEU A 177 -11.45 -0.76 -7.40
CA LEU A 177 -10.97 0.39 -6.64
C LEU A 177 -10.78 1.63 -7.53
N ASN A 178 -10.18 1.46 -8.72
CA ASN A 178 -9.99 2.54 -9.68
C ASN A 178 -11.31 3.02 -10.33
N SER A 179 -12.31 2.16 -10.50
CA SER A 179 -13.58 2.55 -11.10
C SER A 179 -14.27 3.68 -10.36
N ARG A 180 -14.20 3.68 -9.02
CA ARG A 180 -14.74 4.77 -8.19
C ARG A 180 -14.06 6.11 -8.50
N THR A 181 -12.74 6.10 -8.65
CA THR A 181 -11.93 7.28 -8.97
C THR A 181 -12.24 7.78 -10.38
N ILE A 182 -12.34 6.88 -11.36
CA ILE A 182 -12.67 7.22 -12.75
C ILE A 182 -14.08 7.81 -12.85
N ILE A 183 -15.08 7.17 -12.22
CA ILE A 183 -16.46 7.65 -12.23
C ILE A 183 -16.55 9.02 -11.56
N ALA A 184 -15.89 9.23 -10.42
CA ALA A 184 -15.86 10.52 -9.74
C ALA A 184 -15.21 11.60 -10.61
N GLY A 185 -14.10 11.29 -11.29
CA GLY A 185 -13.42 12.20 -12.20
C GLY A 185 -14.26 12.57 -13.42
N VAL A 186 -14.90 11.59 -14.06
CA VAL A 186 -15.80 11.83 -15.20
C VAL A 186 -16.99 12.70 -14.79
N LYS A 187 -17.60 12.43 -13.63
CA LYS A 187 -18.68 13.28 -13.10
C LYS A 187 -18.20 14.71 -12.84
N ALA A 188 -17.01 14.89 -12.29
CA ALA A 188 -16.44 16.20 -12.04
C ALA A 188 -16.20 16.98 -13.33
N LEU A 189 -15.63 16.34 -14.35
CA LEU A 189 -15.45 16.94 -15.68
C LEU A 189 -16.79 17.36 -16.31
N SER A 190 -17.82 16.54 -16.18
CA SER A 190 -19.16 16.84 -16.71
C SER A 190 -19.87 17.97 -15.96
N SER A 191 -19.54 18.19 -14.69
CA SER A 191 -20.11 19.25 -13.84
C SER A 191 -19.27 20.54 -13.81
N GLY A 192 -18.14 20.58 -14.51
CA GLY A 192 -17.24 21.74 -14.53
C GLY A 192 -16.46 22.00 -13.23
N SER A 193 -16.44 21.02 -12.31
CA SER A 193 -15.74 21.13 -11.03
C SER A 193 -14.30 20.64 -11.13
N THR A 194 -13.32 21.52 -10.94
CA THR A 194 -11.89 21.20 -11.01
C THR A 194 -11.38 20.43 -9.78
N GLN A 195 -11.96 20.60 -8.61
CA GLN A 195 -11.47 19.99 -7.37
C GLN A 195 -11.59 18.46 -7.28
N ALA A 196 -12.50 17.84 -8.02
CA ALA A 196 -12.68 16.38 -8.01
C ALA A 196 -11.88 15.66 -9.11
N SER A 197 -11.17 16.39 -9.96
CA SER A 197 -10.46 15.83 -11.12
C SER A 197 -9.04 15.36 -10.82
N GLY A 198 -8.42 15.80 -9.71
CA GLY A 198 -7.05 15.43 -9.35
C GLY A 198 -6.78 13.91 -9.31
N PRO A 199 -7.55 13.10 -8.58
CA PRO A 199 -7.40 11.65 -8.57
C PRO A 199 -7.60 10.99 -9.94
N PHE A 200 -8.47 11.56 -10.79
CA PHE A 200 -8.68 11.11 -12.16
C PHE A 200 -7.43 11.33 -13.01
N TYR A 201 -6.85 12.52 -12.97
CA TYR A 201 -5.62 12.84 -13.70
C TYR A 201 -4.44 11.99 -13.19
N ALA A 202 -4.35 11.75 -11.88
CA ALA A 202 -3.36 10.84 -11.32
C ALA A 202 -3.50 9.42 -11.89
N THR A 203 -4.73 8.91 -11.99
CA THR A 203 -5.01 7.57 -12.52
C THR A 203 -4.63 7.47 -14.00
N ILE A 204 -5.05 8.44 -14.81
CA ILE A 204 -4.72 8.45 -16.24
C ILE A 204 -3.22 8.64 -16.48
N GLY A 205 -2.60 9.61 -15.80
CA GLY A 205 -1.17 9.86 -15.89
C GLY A 205 -0.33 8.65 -15.46
N GLY A 206 -0.72 8.00 -14.36
CA GLY A 206 -0.08 6.76 -13.89
C GLY A 206 -0.23 5.60 -14.88
N LEU A 207 -1.41 5.41 -15.46
CA LEU A 207 -1.67 4.36 -16.43
C LEU A 207 -0.89 4.56 -17.73
N VAL A 208 -0.93 5.75 -18.29
CA VAL A 208 -0.20 6.09 -19.52
C VAL A 208 1.31 5.98 -19.31
N SER A 209 1.83 6.53 -18.21
CA SER A 209 3.26 6.44 -17.89
C SER A 209 3.70 4.99 -17.66
N MET A 210 2.88 4.16 -16.99
CA MET A 210 3.21 2.74 -16.81
C MET A 210 3.28 1.99 -18.13
N MET A 211 2.34 2.24 -19.06
CA MET A 211 2.38 1.65 -20.41
C MET A 211 3.66 2.03 -21.17
N LEU A 212 4.06 3.29 -21.08
CA LEU A 212 5.29 3.77 -21.71
C LEU A 212 6.54 3.17 -21.06
N LEU A 213 6.60 3.15 -19.73
CA LEU A 213 7.72 2.60 -18.97
C LEU A 213 7.89 1.10 -19.18
N VAL A 214 6.81 0.33 -19.30
CA VAL A 214 6.88 -1.10 -19.64
C VAL A 214 7.47 -1.31 -21.03
N LYS A 215 7.09 -0.51 -22.03
CA LYS A 215 7.68 -0.58 -23.36
C LYS A 215 9.17 -0.16 -23.36
N LEU A 216 9.51 0.91 -22.64
CA LEU A 216 10.90 1.34 -22.48
C LEU A 216 11.74 0.30 -21.74
N GLY A 217 11.20 -0.34 -20.72
CA GLY A 217 11.85 -1.40 -19.95
C GLY A 217 12.18 -2.64 -20.75
N GLN A 218 11.54 -2.85 -21.92
CA GLN A 218 11.94 -3.90 -22.86
C GLN A 218 13.29 -3.60 -23.52
N LYS A 219 13.59 -2.30 -23.73
CA LYS A 219 14.85 -1.84 -24.34
C LYS A 219 15.93 -1.55 -23.29
N ILE A 220 15.53 -1.12 -22.08
CA ILE A 220 16.43 -0.73 -20.99
C ILE A 220 16.08 -1.58 -19.75
N PRO A 221 16.74 -2.75 -19.55
CA PRO A 221 16.40 -3.68 -18.46
C PRO A 221 16.47 -3.05 -17.06
N ALA A 222 17.39 -2.12 -16.82
CA ALA A 222 17.53 -1.41 -15.54
C ALA A 222 16.28 -0.60 -15.16
N LEU A 223 15.48 -0.17 -16.14
CA LEU A 223 14.28 0.61 -15.90
C LEU A 223 13.12 -0.24 -15.34
N ARG A 224 13.12 -1.56 -15.58
CA ARG A 224 12.03 -2.47 -15.17
C ARG A 224 11.76 -2.43 -13.67
N GLU A 225 12.81 -2.33 -12.87
CA GLU A 225 12.72 -2.35 -11.41
C GLU A 225 12.08 -1.07 -10.84
N TYR A 226 12.16 0.03 -11.59
CA TYR A 226 11.64 1.35 -11.18
C TYR A 226 10.30 1.73 -11.81
N ASN A 227 9.78 0.94 -12.75
CA ASN A 227 8.58 1.26 -13.51
C ASN A 227 7.41 1.68 -12.63
N LEU A 228 7.13 0.92 -11.57
CA LEU A 228 6.01 1.19 -10.69
C LEU A 228 6.19 2.51 -9.93
N GLY A 229 7.35 2.72 -9.31
CA GLY A 229 7.64 3.95 -8.58
C GLY A 229 7.59 5.19 -9.47
N LEU A 230 8.20 5.11 -10.65
CA LEU A 230 8.17 6.22 -11.63
C LEU A 230 6.76 6.51 -12.13
N ALA A 231 5.97 5.48 -12.45
CA ALA A 231 4.58 5.66 -12.88
C ALA A 231 3.73 6.33 -11.80
N MET A 232 3.93 5.98 -10.54
CA MET A 232 3.23 6.61 -9.41
C MET A 232 3.64 8.08 -9.25
N LEU A 233 4.92 8.40 -9.33
CA LEU A 233 5.41 9.78 -9.24
C LEU A 233 4.90 10.64 -10.40
N ILE A 234 4.92 10.13 -11.63
CA ILE A 234 4.38 10.82 -12.81
C ILE A 234 2.86 11.02 -12.67
N GLY A 235 2.14 10.00 -12.20
CA GLY A 235 0.71 10.11 -11.94
C GLY A 235 0.37 11.20 -10.92
N MET A 236 1.12 11.28 -9.82
CA MET A 236 0.95 12.36 -8.83
C MET A 236 1.30 13.72 -9.40
N ALA A 237 2.40 13.83 -10.15
CA ALA A 237 2.77 15.09 -10.81
C ALA A 237 1.69 15.56 -11.80
N THR A 238 1.12 14.63 -12.57
CA THR A 238 0.00 14.93 -13.49
C THR A 238 -1.21 15.47 -12.75
N ALA A 239 -1.53 14.92 -11.58
CA ALA A 239 -2.63 15.43 -10.75
C ALA A 239 -2.37 16.87 -10.28
N VAL A 240 -1.14 17.16 -9.84
CA VAL A 240 -0.78 18.50 -9.35
C VAL A 240 -0.78 19.55 -10.47
N ILE A 241 -0.39 19.15 -11.70
CA ILE A 241 -0.29 20.08 -12.83
C ILE A 241 -1.66 20.35 -13.47
N LEU A 242 -2.55 19.36 -13.51
CA LEU A 242 -3.81 19.41 -14.26
C LEU A 242 -5.05 19.64 -13.39
N ALA A 243 -4.97 19.52 -12.06
CA ALA A 243 -6.05 19.80 -11.12
C ALA A 243 -5.95 21.22 -10.55
#